data_ee7ef093653a98430b51a6e0ca3ec8dc
#
_entry.id   ee7ef093653a98430b51a6e0ca3ec8dc
#
_cell.length_a   1.000
_cell.length_b   1.000
_cell.length_c   1.000
_cell.angle_alpha   90.00
_cell.angle_beta   90.00
_cell.angle_gamma   90.00
#
_symmetry.space_group_name_H-M   'P 1'
#
loop_
_entity.id
_entity.type
_entity.pdbx_description
1 polymer ?
#
loop_
_entity_poly.entity_id
_entity_poly.type
_entity_poly.pdbx_seq_one_letter_code
_entity_poly.pdbx_strand_id
1 'polypeptide(L)'
;MLRRGLMLAALLLPLSGAAAAGEADEAAIRRGEYVFNAAGCYGCHTDVKAKGAPLAGGRRLKTPFGDFLGPNITPDPEHGIGGWSLADFTRALREGISPAGDPYYPAFPYTSFSRMKEEDIADLWAWLQTVEPADRANDPHELAFPYGWRWLTGVWRALYFTPGDFVAGDPPAIVAEEDREKWERGAYLVRVSGHCGECHTPRGVLGRWMRISSWLAIRLAPRVAPFPILRPIARLESVAGVWRTLKVIWKLAWTRTVISPVAPWAR
;
A
#
# COMPACT_ATOMS: atom_id res chain seq x y z
N MET A 1 8.56 -64.10 46.37
CA MET A 1 9.18 -62.81 46.34
C MET A 1 9.16 -62.32 44.88
N LEU A 2 8.15 -61.50 44.48
CA LEU A 2 8.01 -60.98 43.12
C LEU A 2 8.58 -59.56 43.11
N ARG A 3 9.65 -59.32 42.33
CA ARG A 3 10.17 -57.98 42.03
C ARG A 3 9.40 -57.38 40.86
N ARG A 4 8.61 -56.36 41.14
CA ARG A 4 7.97 -55.53 40.10
C ARG A 4 9.00 -54.53 39.57
N GLY A 5 9.41 -54.67 38.31
CA GLY A 5 10.17 -53.67 37.56
C GLY A 5 9.22 -52.58 37.05
N LEU A 6 9.42 -51.33 37.50
CA LEU A 6 8.81 -50.14 36.90
C LEU A 6 9.55 -49.80 35.61
N MET A 7 8.90 -49.92 34.45
CA MET A 7 9.37 -49.32 33.21
C MET A 7 8.94 -47.85 33.20
N LEU A 8 9.92 -46.94 33.25
CA LEU A 8 9.73 -45.51 32.98
C LEU A 8 9.70 -45.35 31.45
N ALA A 9 8.49 -45.14 30.88
CA ALA A 9 8.35 -44.71 29.50
C ALA A 9 8.61 -43.21 29.42
N ALA A 10 9.78 -42.82 28.91
CA ALA A 10 10.06 -41.43 28.63
C ALA A 10 9.23 -40.97 27.42
N LEU A 11 8.26 -40.10 27.66
CA LEU A 11 7.47 -39.44 26.62
C LEU A 11 8.40 -38.40 25.92
N LEU A 12 8.97 -38.76 24.79
CA LEU A 12 9.61 -37.81 23.87
C LEU A 12 8.50 -37.08 23.09
N LEU A 13 8.07 -35.92 23.59
CA LEU A 13 7.20 -35.02 22.85
C LEU A 13 8.03 -34.34 21.72
N PRO A 14 7.50 -34.23 20.50
CA PRO A 14 8.23 -33.64 19.41
C PRO A 14 8.35 -32.12 19.58
N LEU A 15 9.57 -31.60 19.69
CA LEU A 15 9.90 -30.18 19.63
C LEU A 15 9.73 -29.55 18.23
N SER A 16 9.18 -30.29 17.26
CA SER A 16 9.12 -29.87 15.86
C SER A 16 8.13 -28.76 15.54
N GLY A 17 7.16 -28.49 16.42
CA GLY A 17 6.09 -27.50 16.14
C GLY A 17 6.51 -26.04 16.29
N ALA A 18 7.40 -25.74 17.22
CA ALA A 18 7.78 -24.35 17.52
C ALA A 18 8.72 -23.75 16.46
N ALA A 19 9.66 -24.55 15.91
CA ALA A 19 10.56 -24.08 14.87
C ALA A 19 9.82 -23.79 13.55
N ALA A 20 8.87 -24.63 13.15
CA ALA A 20 8.08 -24.45 11.94
C ALA A 20 7.12 -23.23 12.04
N ALA A 21 6.59 -22.93 13.22
CA ALA A 21 5.77 -21.74 13.46
C ALA A 21 6.62 -20.46 13.37
N GLY A 22 7.82 -20.44 13.94
CA GLY A 22 8.72 -19.28 13.87
C GLY A 22 9.19 -18.96 12.44
N GLU A 23 9.49 -19.97 11.64
CA GLU A 23 9.86 -19.79 10.21
C GLU A 23 8.67 -19.26 9.38
N ALA A 24 7.46 -19.71 9.66
CA ALA A 24 6.25 -19.24 9.00
C ALA A 24 5.99 -17.75 9.33
N ASP A 25 6.16 -17.35 10.58
CA ASP A 25 6.01 -15.96 11.01
C ASP A 25 7.06 -15.03 10.36
N GLU A 26 8.33 -15.46 10.31
CA GLU A 26 9.37 -14.70 9.63
C GLU A 26 9.12 -14.56 8.12
N ALA A 27 8.59 -15.60 7.47
CA ALA A 27 8.24 -15.54 6.06
C ALA A 27 7.08 -14.56 5.81
N ALA A 28 6.07 -14.53 6.69
CA ALA A 28 4.98 -13.56 6.64
C ALA A 28 5.51 -12.13 6.81
N ILE A 29 6.40 -11.89 7.77
CA ILE A 29 7.02 -10.58 8.01
C ILE A 29 7.78 -10.11 6.77
N ARG A 30 8.60 -10.97 6.13
CA ARG A 30 9.32 -10.60 4.89
C ARG A 30 8.38 -10.28 3.73
N ARG A 31 7.29 -11.04 3.56
CA ARG A 31 6.28 -10.72 2.55
C ARG A 31 5.55 -9.41 2.87
N GLY A 32 5.25 -9.16 4.15
CA GLY A 32 4.66 -7.92 4.63
C GLY A 32 5.54 -6.70 4.36
N GLU A 33 6.85 -6.81 4.57
CA GLU A 33 7.81 -5.77 4.20
C GLU A 33 7.78 -5.47 2.71
N TYR A 34 7.70 -6.51 1.88
CA TYR A 34 7.56 -6.32 0.44
C TYR A 34 6.26 -5.59 0.08
N VAL A 35 5.13 -5.98 0.68
CA VAL A 35 3.83 -5.31 0.47
C VAL A 35 3.89 -3.86 0.94
N PHE A 36 4.46 -3.58 2.10
CA PHE A 36 4.67 -2.24 2.64
C PHE A 36 5.45 -1.34 1.67
N ASN A 37 6.57 -1.85 1.14
CA ASN A 37 7.39 -1.12 0.19
C ASN A 37 6.66 -0.91 -1.15
N ALA A 38 5.94 -1.91 -1.64
CA ALA A 38 5.15 -1.81 -2.87
C ALA A 38 3.99 -0.81 -2.74
N ALA A 39 3.37 -0.72 -1.55
CA ALA A 39 2.29 0.21 -1.25
C ALA A 39 2.77 1.64 -0.93
N GLY A 40 4.07 1.85 -0.75
CA GLY A 40 4.65 3.17 -0.52
C GLY A 40 4.20 3.85 0.76
N CYS A 41 3.81 3.09 1.77
CA CYS A 41 3.24 3.59 3.04
C CYS A 41 4.14 4.63 3.72
N TYR A 42 5.46 4.40 3.67
CA TYR A 42 6.46 5.30 4.24
C TYR A 42 6.32 6.75 3.75
N GLY A 43 5.99 6.92 2.46
CA GLY A 43 5.91 8.24 1.82
C GLY A 43 4.82 9.14 2.39
N CYS A 44 3.72 8.57 2.90
CA CYS A 44 2.61 9.31 3.49
C CYS A 44 2.65 9.32 5.02
N HIS A 45 3.25 8.30 5.64
CA HIS A 45 3.20 8.09 7.09
C HIS A 45 4.50 8.47 7.82
N THR A 46 5.46 9.11 7.11
CA THR A 46 6.70 9.60 7.72
C THR A 46 6.96 11.04 7.31
N ASP A 47 7.11 11.95 8.26
CA ASP A 47 7.54 13.32 7.95
C ASP A 47 9.07 13.42 7.88
N VAL A 48 9.61 13.03 6.73
CA VAL A 48 11.06 13.08 6.46
C VAL A 48 11.61 14.51 6.57
N LYS A 49 10.80 15.53 6.24
CA LYS A 49 11.26 16.95 6.30
C LYS A 49 11.48 17.41 7.72
N ALA A 50 10.59 17.03 8.64
CA ALA A 50 10.72 17.30 10.06
C ALA A 50 11.66 16.31 10.76
N LYS A 51 12.28 15.36 10.06
CA LYS A 51 13.08 14.26 10.63
C LYS A 51 12.28 13.45 11.65
N GLY A 52 10.96 13.28 11.40
CA GLY A 52 10.07 12.49 12.24
C GLY A 52 10.46 11.02 12.26
N ALA A 53 10.06 10.33 13.33
CA ALA A 53 10.26 8.88 13.43
C ALA A 53 9.53 8.14 12.28
N PRO A 54 10.09 7.04 11.79
CA PRO A 54 9.46 6.25 10.73
C PRO A 54 8.02 5.86 11.11
N LEU A 55 7.10 6.05 10.19
CA LEU A 55 5.68 5.70 10.31
C LEU A 55 4.91 6.42 11.45
N ALA A 56 5.53 7.34 12.15
CA ALA A 56 4.90 8.12 13.23
C ALA A 56 3.93 9.20 12.71
N GLY A 57 3.73 9.29 11.41
CA GLY A 57 2.81 10.27 10.80
C GLY A 57 3.39 11.68 10.66
N GLY A 58 2.51 12.67 10.63
CA GLY A 58 2.85 14.10 10.53
C GLY A 58 3.15 14.60 9.11
N ARG A 59 3.30 13.72 8.14
CA ARG A 59 3.53 14.10 6.75
C ARG A 59 2.36 14.89 6.19
N ARG A 60 2.64 16.10 5.71
CA ARG A 60 1.67 16.99 5.07
C ARG A 60 1.54 16.69 3.59
N LEU A 61 0.37 16.29 3.16
CA LEU A 61 0.01 15.99 1.78
C LEU A 61 -0.86 17.13 1.23
N LYS A 62 -0.26 18.02 0.46
CA LYS A 62 -0.96 19.15 -0.15
C LYS A 62 -1.88 18.71 -1.27
N THR A 63 -3.13 19.12 -1.24
CA THR A 63 -4.13 18.82 -2.26
C THR A 63 -4.96 20.06 -2.61
N PRO A 64 -5.72 20.06 -3.71
CA PRO A 64 -6.67 21.14 -4.01
C PRO A 64 -7.79 21.29 -2.97
N PHE A 65 -7.99 20.30 -2.08
CA PHE A 65 -9.01 20.28 -1.05
C PHE A 65 -8.50 20.77 0.31
N GLY A 66 -7.22 21.06 0.41
CA GLY A 66 -6.49 21.37 1.63
C GLY A 66 -5.41 20.33 1.92
N ASP A 67 -4.84 20.41 3.10
CA ASP A 67 -3.73 19.57 3.50
C ASP A 67 -4.20 18.37 4.34
N PHE A 68 -3.89 17.17 3.89
CA PHE A 68 -4.07 15.96 4.68
C PHE A 68 -2.79 15.67 5.47
N LEU A 69 -2.93 15.29 6.73
CA LEU A 69 -1.85 14.86 7.59
C LEU A 69 -1.84 13.34 7.66
N GLY A 70 -0.71 12.72 7.30
CA GLY A 70 -0.53 11.28 7.41
C GLY A 70 -0.57 10.85 8.88
N PRO A 71 -1.40 9.87 9.26
CA PRO A 71 -1.47 9.42 10.64
C PRO A 71 -0.28 8.53 11.03
N ASN A 72 -0.10 8.37 12.33
CA ASN A 72 0.77 7.37 12.94
C ASN A 72 0.22 5.97 12.65
N ILE A 73 1.03 5.11 12.04
CA ILE A 73 0.70 3.70 11.76
C ILE A 73 1.70 2.74 12.40
N THR A 74 2.45 3.21 13.39
CA THR A 74 3.26 2.33 14.23
C THR A 74 2.38 1.50 15.16
N PRO A 75 2.88 0.40 15.76
CA PRO A 75 2.13 -0.38 16.73
C PRO A 75 2.04 0.30 18.10
N ASP A 76 2.06 1.63 18.15
CA ASP A 76 1.76 2.38 19.35
C ASP A 76 0.28 2.21 19.72
N PRO A 77 -0.05 1.84 20.99
CA PRO A 77 -1.42 1.51 21.38
C PRO A 77 -2.33 2.72 21.54
N GLU A 78 -1.78 3.92 21.77
CA GLU A 78 -2.56 5.13 22.02
C GLU A 78 -2.71 5.98 20.74
N HIS A 79 -1.64 6.19 20.02
CA HIS A 79 -1.57 7.12 18.91
C HIS A 79 -1.43 6.44 17.54
N GLY A 80 -1.05 5.15 17.51
CA GLY A 80 -0.86 4.36 16.32
C GLY A 80 -1.99 3.35 16.07
N ILE A 81 -1.61 2.21 15.52
CA ILE A 81 -2.52 1.08 15.22
C ILE A 81 -2.35 -0.11 16.18
N GLY A 82 -1.55 0.03 17.25
CA GLY A 82 -1.27 -1.06 18.19
C GLY A 82 -2.49 -1.56 18.95
N GLY A 83 -3.51 -0.71 19.12
CA GLY A 83 -4.79 -1.10 19.72
C GLY A 83 -5.79 -1.74 18.74
N TRP A 84 -5.45 -1.90 17.47
CA TRP A 84 -6.34 -2.46 16.44
C TRP A 84 -6.23 -3.99 16.38
N SER A 85 -7.28 -4.61 15.88
CA SER A 85 -7.25 -6.00 15.43
C SER A 85 -6.89 -6.08 13.93
N LEU A 86 -6.48 -7.26 13.46
CA LEU A 86 -6.32 -7.51 12.02
C LEU A 86 -7.63 -7.23 11.25
N ALA A 87 -8.79 -7.49 11.86
CA ALA A 87 -10.09 -7.20 11.25
C ALA A 87 -10.32 -5.68 11.09
N ASP A 88 -9.92 -4.86 12.07
CA ASP A 88 -9.99 -3.41 11.96
C ASP A 88 -9.06 -2.88 10.87
N PHE A 89 -7.83 -3.41 10.81
CA PHE A 89 -6.86 -3.06 9.78
C PHE A 89 -7.36 -3.45 8.38
N THR A 90 -7.90 -4.66 8.22
CA THR A 90 -8.49 -5.13 6.96
C THR A 90 -9.65 -4.23 6.53
N ARG A 91 -10.55 -3.88 7.46
CA ARG A 91 -11.67 -2.98 7.19
C ARG A 91 -11.21 -1.58 6.79
N ALA A 92 -10.17 -1.06 7.43
CA ALA A 92 -9.58 0.22 7.05
C ALA A 92 -9.05 0.22 5.62
N LEU A 93 -8.31 -0.81 5.21
CA LEU A 93 -7.75 -0.94 3.87
C LEU A 93 -8.82 -1.26 2.81
N ARG A 94 -9.70 -2.20 3.07
CA ARG A 94 -10.65 -2.69 2.07
C ARG A 94 -11.91 -1.84 1.96
N GLU A 95 -12.34 -1.23 3.04
CA GLU A 95 -13.59 -0.49 3.08
C GLU A 95 -13.40 1.02 3.31
N GLY A 96 -12.23 1.46 3.75
CA GLY A 96 -11.99 2.85 4.10
C GLY A 96 -12.78 3.28 5.33
N ILE A 97 -12.95 2.38 6.31
CA ILE A 97 -13.68 2.62 7.56
C ILE A 97 -12.76 2.44 8.75
N SER A 98 -12.76 3.39 9.67
CA SER A 98 -11.98 3.34 10.91
C SER A 98 -12.56 2.32 11.92
N PRO A 99 -11.82 1.93 12.96
CA PRO A 99 -12.36 1.12 14.06
C PRO A 99 -13.61 1.74 14.71
N ALA A 100 -13.68 3.08 14.77
CA ALA A 100 -14.85 3.81 15.29
C ALA A 100 -16.04 3.85 14.34
N GLY A 101 -15.91 3.33 13.10
CA GLY A 101 -16.98 3.34 12.09
C GLY A 101 -16.98 4.55 11.17
N ASP A 102 -16.05 5.47 11.32
CA ASP A 102 -15.97 6.67 10.49
C ASP A 102 -15.33 6.38 9.12
N PRO A 103 -15.87 6.95 8.02
CA PRO A 103 -15.25 6.84 6.72
C PRO A 103 -13.94 7.65 6.64
N TYR A 104 -12.90 7.05 6.06
CA TYR A 104 -11.67 7.76 5.72
C TYR A 104 -11.83 8.62 4.47
N TYR A 105 -11.10 9.71 4.41
CA TYR A 105 -10.97 10.49 3.18
C TYR A 105 -10.26 9.69 2.10
N PRO A 106 -10.66 9.84 0.81
CA PRO A 106 -10.03 9.11 -0.30
C PRO A 106 -8.61 9.57 -0.64
N ALA A 107 -8.01 10.44 0.17
CA ALA A 107 -6.57 10.68 0.21
C ALA A 107 -5.80 9.46 0.74
N PHE A 108 -6.43 8.67 1.60
CA PHE A 108 -6.02 7.30 1.89
C PHE A 108 -6.50 6.41 0.74
N PRO A 109 -5.62 5.72 0.00
CA PRO A 109 -5.98 5.06 -1.27
C PRO A 109 -6.73 3.72 -1.07
N TYR A 110 -7.68 3.68 -0.13
CA TYR A 110 -8.53 2.51 0.09
C TYR A 110 -9.33 2.12 -1.16
N THR A 111 -9.57 3.06 -2.07
CA THR A 111 -10.19 2.79 -3.36
C THR A 111 -9.39 1.81 -4.23
N SER A 112 -8.08 1.76 -4.06
CA SER A 112 -7.17 0.80 -4.67
C SER A 112 -6.97 -0.41 -3.76
N PHE A 113 -6.70 -0.18 -2.47
CA PHE A 113 -6.45 -1.23 -1.48
C PHE A 113 -7.66 -2.13 -1.21
N SER A 114 -8.89 -1.68 -1.54
CA SER A 114 -10.09 -2.52 -1.45
C SER A 114 -9.97 -3.86 -2.18
N ARG A 115 -9.07 -3.93 -3.16
CA ARG A 115 -8.79 -5.12 -3.98
C ARG A 115 -7.54 -5.87 -3.55
N MET A 116 -6.94 -5.49 -2.43
CA MET A 116 -5.77 -6.18 -1.90
C MET A 116 -6.17 -7.57 -1.43
N LYS A 117 -5.32 -8.55 -1.69
CA LYS A 117 -5.52 -9.93 -1.24
C LYS A 117 -5.46 -10.00 0.28
N GLU A 118 -6.24 -10.89 0.86
CA GLU A 118 -6.28 -11.06 2.31
C GLU A 118 -4.94 -11.49 2.89
N GLU A 119 -4.24 -12.38 2.16
CA GLU A 119 -2.89 -12.78 2.55
C GLU A 119 -1.89 -11.62 2.57
N ASP A 120 -1.94 -10.71 1.57
CA ASP A 120 -1.07 -9.53 1.53
C ASP A 120 -1.39 -8.56 2.68
N ILE A 121 -2.67 -8.43 3.07
CA ILE A 121 -3.08 -7.61 4.22
C ILE A 121 -2.59 -8.22 5.53
N ALA A 122 -2.74 -9.53 5.70
CA ALA A 122 -2.28 -10.23 6.89
C ALA A 122 -0.75 -10.18 7.04
N ASP A 123 -0.01 -10.38 5.95
CA ASP A 123 1.44 -10.26 5.92
C ASP A 123 1.89 -8.83 6.24
N LEU A 124 1.25 -7.82 5.64
CA LEU A 124 1.51 -6.40 5.92
C LEU A 124 1.26 -6.06 7.40
N TRP A 125 0.16 -6.57 7.96
CA TRP A 125 -0.15 -6.42 9.37
C TRP A 125 0.91 -7.03 10.27
N ALA A 126 1.34 -8.27 9.98
CA ALA A 126 2.39 -8.96 10.73
C ALA A 126 3.70 -8.14 10.73
N TRP A 127 4.08 -7.57 9.58
CA TRP A 127 5.27 -6.73 9.50
C TRP A 127 5.11 -5.41 10.29
N LEU A 128 3.97 -4.74 10.20
CA LEU A 128 3.72 -3.49 10.92
C LEU A 128 3.81 -3.67 12.45
N GLN A 129 3.47 -4.86 12.97
CA GLN A 129 3.62 -5.14 14.40
C GLN A 129 5.09 -5.29 14.85
N THR A 130 6.04 -5.40 13.92
CA THR A 130 7.48 -5.46 14.23
C THR A 130 8.15 -4.09 14.24
N VAL A 131 7.46 -3.05 13.78
CA VAL A 131 7.99 -1.68 13.74
C VAL A 131 8.08 -1.10 15.16
N GLU A 132 9.08 -0.26 15.40
CA GLU A 132 9.23 0.43 16.69
C GLU A 132 8.03 1.36 16.94
N PRO A 133 7.33 1.25 18.07
CA PRO A 133 6.23 2.14 18.42
C PRO A 133 6.71 3.57 18.57
N ALA A 134 5.93 4.53 18.10
CA ALA A 134 6.21 5.95 18.26
C ALA A 134 5.05 6.65 18.99
N ASP A 135 5.31 7.17 20.15
CA ASP A 135 4.37 7.98 20.93
C ASP A 135 4.25 9.38 20.30
N ARG A 136 3.43 9.45 19.24
CA ARG A 136 3.13 10.71 18.54
C ARG A 136 1.66 10.80 18.20
N ALA A 137 0.97 11.77 18.81
CA ALA A 137 -0.43 12.07 18.52
C ALA A 137 -0.64 12.48 17.05
N ASN A 138 -1.80 12.11 16.51
CA ASN A 138 -2.17 12.45 15.15
C ASN A 138 -2.67 13.89 15.04
N ASP A 139 -2.15 14.63 14.06
CA ASP A 139 -2.63 15.97 13.76
C ASP A 139 -3.94 15.93 12.97
N PRO A 140 -4.86 16.88 13.22
CA PRO A 140 -6.06 17.01 12.41
C PRO A 140 -5.74 17.46 10.98
N HIS A 141 -6.56 17.04 10.02
CA HIS A 141 -6.43 17.53 8.65
C HIS A 141 -6.80 19.02 8.56
N GLU A 142 -6.13 19.75 7.70
CA GLU A 142 -6.36 21.18 7.45
C GLU A 142 -7.07 21.36 6.09
N LEU A 143 -8.37 21.06 6.05
CA LEU A 143 -9.14 21.04 4.82
C LEU A 143 -9.94 22.35 4.62
N ALA A 144 -9.99 22.78 3.35
CA ALA A 144 -10.80 23.92 2.97
C ALA A 144 -12.30 23.60 3.10
N PHE A 145 -13.10 24.64 3.40
CA PHE A 145 -14.56 24.50 3.37
C PHE A 145 -15.03 24.17 1.94
N PRO A 146 -15.97 23.22 1.75
CA PRO A 146 -16.68 22.41 2.76
C PRO A 146 -16.07 21.02 3.02
N TYR A 147 -14.87 20.74 2.52
CA TYR A 147 -14.24 19.41 2.51
C TYR A 147 -13.91 18.89 3.90
N GLY A 148 -13.82 19.75 4.91
CA GLY A 148 -13.66 19.38 6.31
C GLY A 148 -14.90 18.72 6.94
N TRP A 149 -16.06 18.78 6.29
CA TRP A 149 -17.28 18.13 6.76
C TRP A 149 -17.24 16.63 6.53
N ARG A 150 -16.94 15.87 7.56
CA ARG A 150 -16.70 14.43 7.49
C ARG A 150 -17.87 13.64 6.91
N TRP A 151 -19.10 14.04 7.12
CA TRP A 151 -20.27 13.39 6.56
C TRP A 151 -20.29 13.40 5.02
N LEU A 152 -19.69 14.42 4.38
CA LEU A 152 -19.54 14.48 2.93
C LEU A 152 -18.70 13.33 2.40
N THR A 153 -17.73 12.84 3.17
CA THR A 153 -16.92 11.67 2.81
C THR A 153 -17.78 10.42 2.70
N GLY A 154 -18.77 10.26 3.59
CA GLY A 154 -19.76 9.18 3.51
C GLY A 154 -20.57 9.23 2.23
N VAL A 155 -21.06 10.42 1.85
CA VAL A 155 -21.79 10.64 0.58
C VAL A 155 -20.88 10.34 -0.61
N TRP A 156 -19.67 10.88 -0.63
CA TRP A 156 -18.71 10.62 -1.69
C TRP A 156 -18.44 9.13 -1.85
N ARG A 157 -18.23 8.41 -0.74
CA ARG A 157 -18.02 6.96 -0.71
C ARG A 157 -19.20 6.20 -1.30
N ALA A 158 -20.42 6.55 -0.92
CA ALA A 158 -21.64 5.92 -1.44
C ALA A 158 -21.81 6.11 -2.95
N LEU A 159 -21.38 7.24 -3.49
CA LEU A 159 -21.53 7.56 -4.91
C LEU A 159 -20.40 7.02 -5.80
N TYR A 160 -19.17 6.91 -5.27
CA TYR A 160 -17.99 6.72 -6.09
C TYR A 160 -17.11 5.52 -5.71
N PHE A 161 -17.36 4.89 -4.56
CA PHE A 161 -16.61 3.75 -4.11
C PHE A 161 -17.42 2.46 -4.25
N THR A 162 -16.83 1.48 -4.93
CA THR A 162 -17.36 0.12 -5.02
C THR A 162 -16.24 -0.82 -4.61
N PRO A 163 -16.34 -1.47 -3.44
CA PRO A 163 -15.39 -2.49 -3.03
C PRO A 163 -15.48 -3.70 -3.97
N GLY A 164 -14.45 -4.51 -4.00
CA GLY A 164 -14.45 -5.74 -4.80
C GLY A 164 -13.07 -6.37 -4.86
N ASP A 165 -13.01 -7.56 -5.40
CA ASP A 165 -11.75 -8.27 -5.57
C ASP A 165 -10.98 -7.78 -6.81
N PHE A 166 -9.69 -8.07 -6.82
CA PHE A 166 -8.85 -7.76 -7.96
C PHE A 166 -9.13 -8.71 -9.12
N VAL A 167 -9.41 -8.12 -10.27
CA VAL A 167 -9.49 -8.84 -11.54
C VAL A 167 -8.48 -8.20 -12.49
N ALA A 168 -7.50 -8.99 -12.95
CA ALA A 168 -6.46 -8.49 -13.83
C ALA A 168 -7.03 -8.04 -15.20
N GLY A 169 -8.08 -8.70 -15.66
CA GLY A 169 -8.62 -8.57 -17.01
C GLY A 169 -7.81 -9.39 -18.02
N ASP A 170 -8.11 -9.22 -19.29
CA ASP A 170 -7.36 -9.89 -20.34
C ASP A 170 -6.04 -9.18 -20.62
N PRO A 171 -4.94 -9.92 -20.76
CA PRO A 171 -3.68 -9.35 -21.19
C PRO A 171 -3.77 -8.85 -22.63
N PRO A 172 -3.03 -7.79 -23.00
CA PRO A 172 -2.88 -7.39 -24.39
C PRO A 172 -2.33 -8.54 -25.24
N ALA A 173 -2.69 -8.60 -26.51
CA ALA A 173 -2.27 -9.67 -27.44
C ALA A 173 -0.73 -9.82 -27.59
N ILE A 174 0.04 -8.82 -27.15
CA ILE A 174 1.51 -8.87 -27.13
C ILE A 174 2.07 -9.71 -25.98
N VAL A 175 1.26 -10.01 -24.97
CA VAL A 175 1.68 -10.84 -23.81
C VAL A 175 1.52 -12.30 -24.22
N ALA A 176 2.63 -13.03 -24.22
CA ALA A 176 2.61 -14.46 -24.47
C ALA A 176 1.92 -15.19 -23.29
N GLU A 177 1.35 -16.37 -23.56
CA GLU A 177 0.61 -17.11 -22.53
C GLU A 177 1.49 -17.51 -21.34
N GLU A 178 2.76 -17.83 -21.60
CA GLU A 178 3.75 -18.13 -20.57
C GLU A 178 4.10 -16.94 -19.66
N ASP A 179 3.78 -15.71 -20.09
CA ASP A 179 3.99 -14.49 -19.31
C ASP A 179 2.71 -13.97 -18.64
N ARG A 180 1.58 -14.66 -18.79
CA ARG A 180 0.28 -14.26 -18.23
C ARG A 180 0.36 -14.02 -16.72
N GLU A 181 0.95 -14.93 -15.98
CA GLU A 181 1.06 -14.81 -14.52
C GLU A 181 1.89 -13.57 -14.10
N LYS A 182 3.00 -13.33 -14.81
CA LYS A 182 3.83 -12.13 -14.57
C LYS A 182 3.07 -10.85 -14.89
N TRP A 183 2.26 -10.88 -15.95
CA TRP A 183 1.42 -9.74 -16.32
C TRP A 183 0.33 -9.49 -15.27
N GLU A 184 -0.35 -10.53 -14.78
CA GLU A 184 -1.35 -10.44 -13.73
C GLU A 184 -0.75 -9.91 -12.41
N ARG A 185 0.43 -10.41 -12.04
CA ARG A 185 1.17 -9.88 -10.89
C ARG A 185 1.54 -8.41 -11.07
N GLY A 186 2.01 -8.03 -12.26
CA GLY A 186 2.30 -6.63 -12.60
C GLY A 186 1.06 -5.75 -12.55
N ALA A 187 -0.06 -6.22 -13.08
CA ALA A 187 -1.34 -5.52 -13.03
C ALA A 187 -1.83 -5.31 -11.58
N TYR A 188 -1.67 -6.31 -10.72
CA TYR A 188 -1.97 -6.22 -9.30
C TYR A 188 -1.09 -5.17 -8.61
N LEU A 189 0.23 -5.23 -8.81
CA LEU A 189 1.15 -4.27 -8.21
C LEU A 189 0.84 -2.82 -8.63
N VAL A 190 0.55 -2.59 -9.91
CA VAL A 190 0.26 -1.23 -10.42
C VAL A 190 -1.09 -0.70 -9.96
N ARG A 191 -2.13 -1.54 -9.96
CA ARG A 191 -3.52 -1.10 -9.74
C ARG A 191 -3.97 -1.20 -8.29
N VAL A 192 -3.35 -2.07 -7.50
CA VAL A 192 -3.72 -2.34 -6.11
C VAL A 192 -2.64 -1.84 -5.18
N SER A 193 -1.55 -2.60 -4.99
CA SER A 193 -0.54 -2.26 -3.97
C SER A 193 0.12 -0.92 -4.26
N GLY A 194 0.68 -0.72 -5.44
CA GLY A 194 1.37 0.52 -5.82
C GLY A 194 0.43 1.68 -6.15
N HIS A 195 -0.88 1.43 -6.30
CA HIS A 195 -1.92 2.43 -6.59
C HIS A 195 -1.49 3.57 -7.54
N CYS A 196 -0.68 3.25 -8.56
CA CYS A 196 -0.07 4.23 -9.46
C CYS A 196 -1.10 5.16 -10.13
N GLY A 197 -2.32 4.68 -10.34
CA GLY A 197 -3.43 5.45 -10.87
C GLY A 197 -3.85 6.64 -10.00
N GLU A 198 -3.56 6.60 -8.69
CA GLU A 198 -3.90 7.70 -7.78
C GLU A 198 -3.20 9.02 -8.18
N CYS A 199 -1.95 8.93 -8.63
CA CYS A 199 -1.17 10.08 -9.08
C CYS A 199 -1.19 10.24 -10.61
N HIS A 200 -1.32 9.14 -11.37
CA HIS A 200 -1.17 9.14 -12.82
C HIS A 200 -2.50 9.09 -13.59
N THR A 201 -3.64 9.27 -12.92
CA THR A 201 -4.95 9.37 -13.57
C THR A 201 -5.59 10.72 -13.24
N PRO A 202 -6.06 11.49 -14.23
CA PRO A 202 -6.75 12.74 -13.98
C PRO A 202 -8.00 12.54 -13.12
N ARG A 203 -8.24 13.52 -12.23
CA ARG A 203 -9.43 13.53 -11.36
C ARG A 203 -10.38 14.63 -11.76
N GLY A 204 -11.67 14.37 -11.64
CA GLY A 204 -12.70 15.39 -11.74
C GLY A 204 -12.74 16.29 -10.50
N VAL A 205 -13.59 17.30 -10.53
CA VAL A 205 -13.74 18.34 -9.48
C VAL A 205 -14.11 17.77 -8.10
N LEU A 206 -14.73 16.59 -8.05
CA LEU A 206 -15.05 15.87 -6.83
C LEU A 206 -14.03 14.78 -6.45
N GLY A 207 -12.84 14.83 -7.05
CA GLY A 207 -11.75 13.87 -6.76
C GLY A 207 -11.94 12.46 -7.35
N ARG A 208 -13.04 12.19 -8.08
CA ARG A 208 -13.26 10.92 -8.76
C ARG A 208 -12.29 10.74 -9.92
N TRP A 209 -11.81 9.52 -10.12
CA TRP A 209 -11.03 9.20 -11.32
C TRP A 209 -11.85 9.39 -12.60
N MET A 210 -11.26 10.09 -13.56
CA MET A 210 -11.84 10.21 -14.88
C MET A 210 -11.52 8.94 -15.67
N ARG A 211 -12.56 8.15 -16.05
CA ARG A 211 -12.37 7.06 -17.00
C ARG A 211 -11.97 7.68 -18.35
N ILE A 212 -10.70 7.62 -18.66
CA ILE A 212 -10.18 8.07 -19.95
C ILE A 212 -10.55 7.00 -20.98
N SER A 213 -11.76 7.03 -21.48
CA SER A 213 -12.20 6.17 -22.59
C SER A 213 -12.04 6.84 -23.95
N SER A 214 -11.59 8.10 -24.01
CA SER A 214 -11.45 8.82 -25.28
C SER A 214 -10.30 9.84 -25.28
N TRP A 215 -9.72 10.07 -26.43
CA TRP A 215 -8.73 11.09 -26.74
C TRP A 215 -9.16 12.52 -26.34
N LEU A 216 -10.44 12.75 -26.17
CA LEU A 216 -11.02 14.04 -25.78
C LEU A 216 -10.67 14.44 -24.34
N ALA A 217 -10.60 13.46 -23.42
CA ALA A 217 -10.24 13.72 -22.03
C ALA A 217 -8.79 14.23 -21.87
N ILE A 218 -7.89 13.82 -22.76
CA ILE A 218 -6.48 14.25 -22.76
C ILE A 218 -6.36 15.72 -23.17
N ARG A 219 -7.25 16.20 -24.05
CA ARG A 219 -7.25 17.60 -24.51
C ARG A 219 -7.89 18.57 -23.53
N LEU A 220 -8.82 18.07 -22.71
CA LEU A 220 -9.59 18.88 -21.75
C LEU A 220 -9.05 18.80 -20.32
N ALA A 221 -8.05 17.94 -20.04
CA ALA A 221 -7.40 17.94 -18.74
C ALA A 221 -6.76 19.31 -18.49
N PRO A 222 -7.23 20.09 -17.53
CA PRO A 222 -6.59 21.36 -17.22
C PRO A 222 -5.15 21.10 -16.80
N ARG A 223 -4.27 22.07 -16.99
CA ARG A 223 -2.80 22.05 -16.75
C ARG A 223 -2.38 21.77 -15.29
N VAL A 224 -3.16 21.02 -14.53
CA VAL A 224 -3.07 20.87 -13.07
C VAL A 224 -2.57 19.49 -12.63
N ALA A 225 -2.21 18.60 -13.55
CA ALA A 225 -1.59 17.33 -13.13
C ALA A 225 -0.09 17.56 -12.87
N PRO A 226 0.41 17.54 -11.63
CA PRO A 226 1.83 17.75 -11.32
C PRO A 226 2.71 16.57 -11.76
N PHE A 227 2.10 15.48 -12.26
CA PHE A 227 2.80 14.28 -12.70
C PHE A 227 2.48 13.92 -14.14
N PRO A 228 3.45 13.40 -14.91
CA PRO A 228 3.19 12.97 -16.28
C PRO A 228 2.15 11.85 -16.29
N ILE A 229 1.12 12.04 -17.12
CA ILE A 229 0.11 11.00 -17.34
C ILE A 229 0.80 9.81 -18.01
N LEU A 230 0.68 8.63 -17.41
CA LEU A 230 1.11 7.39 -18.03
C LEU A 230 0.19 7.13 -19.25
N ARG A 231 0.67 7.49 -20.44
CA ARG A 231 -0.06 7.19 -21.68
C ARG A 231 -0.06 5.69 -21.91
N PRO A 232 -1.20 5.08 -22.27
CA PRO A 232 -1.16 3.78 -22.90
C PRO A 232 -0.26 3.88 -24.12
N ILE A 233 0.80 3.11 -24.17
CA ILE A 233 1.69 3.07 -25.34
C ILE A 233 0.94 2.31 -26.43
N ALA A 234 0.19 3.06 -27.25
CA ALA A 234 -0.66 2.49 -28.31
C ALA A 234 0.13 2.03 -29.55
N ARG A 235 1.45 2.28 -29.58
CA ARG A 235 2.38 1.82 -30.62
C ARG A 235 3.73 1.53 -30.03
N LEU A 236 3.97 0.28 -29.71
CA LEU A 236 5.32 -0.26 -29.56
C LEU A 236 5.76 -0.78 -30.94
N GLU A 237 6.48 0.03 -31.68
CA GLU A 237 7.04 -0.38 -32.97
C GLU A 237 8.18 -1.40 -32.85
N SER A 238 8.71 -1.64 -31.67
CA SER A 238 9.46 -2.85 -31.32
C SER A 238 9.71 -2.91 -29.80
N VAL A 239 9.58 -4.07 -29.21
CA VAL A 239 9.97 -4.37 -27.80
C VAL A 239 11.44 -4.02 -27.58
N ALA A 240 12.31 -4.20 -28.59
CA ALA A 240 13.72 -3.83 -28.53
C ALA A 240 13.97 -2.31 -28.37
N GLY A 241 13.09 -1.45 -28.90
CA GLY A 241 13.16 0.01 -28.71
C GLY A 241 12.83 0.45 -27.31
N VAL A 242 11.82 -0.18 -26.69
CA VAL A 242 11.41 0.12 -25.32
C VAL A 242 12.49 -0.30 -24.32
N TRP A 243 13.09 -1.46 -24.49
CA TRP A 243 14.19 -1.91 -23.63
C TRP A 243 15.43 -1.00 -23.75
N ARG A 244 15.72 -0.47 -24.93
CA ARG A 244 16.78 0.53 -25.10
C ARG A 244 16.44 1.83 -24.36
N THR A 245 15.22 2.32 -24.50
CA THR A 245 14.76 3.56 -23.84
C THR A 245 14.72 3.40 -22.33
N LEU A 246 14.18 2.31 -21.82
CA LEU A 246 14.17 2.00 -20.38
C LEU A 246 15.58 1.85 -19.80
N LYS A 247 16.51 1.21 -20.52
CA LYS A 247 17.93 1.15 -20.10
C LYS A 247 18.58 2.53 -20.03
N VAL A 248 18.26 3.44 -20.96
CA VAL A 248 18.78 4.81 -20.96
C VAL A 248 18.15 5.61 -19.81
N ILE A 249 16.84 5.52 -19.61
CA ILE A 249 16.15 6.17 -18.49
C ILE A 249 16.66 5.63 -17.15
N TRP A 250 16.85 4.33 -17.05
CA TRP A 250 17.38 3.68 -15.84
C TRP A 250 18.82 4.11 -15.56
N LYS A 251 19.65 4.19 -16.60
CA LYS A 251 21.03 4.67 -16.48
C LYS A 251 21.10 6.16 -16.10
N LEU A 252 20.23 6.99 -16.65
CA LEU A 252 20.17 8.42 -16.32
C LEU A 252 19.58 8.68 -14.93
N ALA A 253 18.60 7.88 -14.49
CA ALA A 253 18.07 7.94 -13.13
C ALA A 253 19.10 7.47 -12.12
N TRP A 254 19.85 6.40 -12.41
CA TRP A 254 20.88 5.87 -11.54
C TRP A 254 22.12 6.79 -11.39
N THR A 255 22.46 7.55 -12.42
CA THR A 255 23.63 8.46 -12.38
C THR A 255 23.32 9.84 -11.80
N ARG A 256 22.04 10.22 -11.65
CA ARG A 256 21.65 11.54 -11.09
C ARG A 256 21.03 11.50 -9.70
N THR A 257 20.67 10.35 -9.21
CA THR A 257 20.20 10.20 -7.82
C THR A 257 21.27 9.43 -7.05
N VAL A 258 22.15 10.16 -6.38
CA VAL A 258 22.94 9.59 -5.29
C VAL A 258 21.94 9.24 -4.20
N ILE A 259 21.38 8.04 -4.28
CA ILE A 259 20.79 7.39 -3.10
C ILE A 259 22.01 7.03 -2.28
N SER A 260 22.32 7.84 -1.27
CA SER A 260 23.22 7.42 -0.20
C SER A 260 22.81 6.01 0.22
N PRO A 261 23.72 5.06 0.30
CA PRO A 261 23.40 3.75 0.82
C PRO A 261 22.83 3.96 2.23
N VAL A 262 21.60 3.53 2.42
CA VAL A 262 20.98 3.44 3.73
C VAL A 262 21.93 2.55 4.55
N ALA A 263 22.47 3.11 5.61
CA ALA A 263 23.35 2.40 6.52
C ALA A 263 22.66 1.13 7.00
N PRO A 264 23.39 0.00 7.09
CA PRO A 264 22.82 -1.24 7.58
C PRO A 264 22.45 -1.05 9.05
N TRP A 265 21.20 -1.30 9.37
CA TRP A 265 20.72 -1.46 10.74
C TRP A 265 21.33 -2.77 11.29
N ALA A 266 22.49 -2.66 11.91
CA ALA A 266 23.12 -3.70 12.69
C ALA A 266 23.92 -3.02 13.80
N ARG A 267 23.30 -2.86 14.96
CA ARG A 267 23.82 -3.28 16.29
C ARG A 267 22.72 -3.10 17.31
#